data_354bc958b300f8425532c9dd89cdfae4
#
_entry.id   354bc958b300f8425532c9dd89cdfae4
#
_cell.length_a   1.000
_cell.length_b   1.000
_cell.length_c   1.000
_cell.angle_alpha   90.00
_cell.angle_beta   90.00
_cell.angle_gamma   90.00
#
_symmetry.space_group_name_H-M   'P 1'
#
loop_
_entity.id
_entity.type
_entity.pdbx_description
1 polymer ?
#
loop_
_entity_poly.entity_id
_entity_poly.type
_entity_poly.pdbx_seq_one_letter_code
_entity_poly.pdbx_strand_id
1 'polypeptide(L)'
;MKKIVVAIVLLSILGNLSAQNSYPIIPKPASLVTAEGKQIIKKGMSISFSDSSLLPVVNLLQVQIANGTLSVKWVPANKRSSAAIHFAIDKTQPAEAYRLQIGAKQTVITALSGPGAFYAVQTLLQLLPVTPDVNPAVLVSLPQCTIEDKPRFGYRGLMLDVARHFFTVEEVKRFIDVMATYKLNTFHWHLTEDQGWRIEIKKYPLLTKVASVRKESMVGAFKDQKFDKTPYGGFYTQDQIREVVAYAAKKFIIVVPEIEMPGHSQAVLAAYPQFGCNPDKMYEVRTKWGISEDVLCPREETFQFVEDVLTEVMDLFPGMYIHIGGDECPKTQWKESRFCQNLIKQLGLKDEHELQSYFIRRVDKFITSKGRRLIGWDEILEGGLSPNATVMSWRGVKGGMEAAKQQHEVVMSPNSHFYLDYYQGEPKGEPLAIGGFLTLSKCYSFEPELPELTPAEAKYIIGVQANVWTEYISTFSHIEYMTYPRALALAEVGWSTKGNKDFPAFLERVKQHLPVMDTRKINYSKTFLKQ
;
A
#
# COMPACT_ATOMS: atom_id res chain seq x y z
N MET A 1 -61.56 -31.67 47.08
CA MET A 1 -60.18 -31.18 46.95
C MET A 1 -59.63 -31.65 45.61
N LYS A 2 -59.66 -30.79 44.57
CA LYS A 2 -59.20 -31.09 43.21
C LYS A 2 -57.75 -30.66 43.11
N LYS A 3 -56.83 -31.58 42.82
CA LYS A 3 -55.43 -31.28 42.51
C LYS A 3 -55.31 -30.84 41.07
N ILE A 4 -54.88 -29.61 40.83
CA ILE A 4 -54.53 -29.09 39.52
C ILE A 4 -53.07 -29.46 39.28
N VAL A 5 -52.82 -30.27 38.25
CA VAL A 5 -51.47 -30.56 37.74
C VAL A 5 -51.17 -29.55 36.65
N VAL A 6 -50.21 -28.66 36.92
CA VAL A 6 -49.68 -27.72 35.89
C VAL A 6 -48.54 -28.42 35.16
N ALA A 7 -48.78 -28.74 33.89
CA ALA A 7 -47.73 -29.25 32.99
C ALA A 7 -46.94 -28.06 32.43
N ILE A 8 -45.67 -27.92 32.85
CA ILE A 8 -44.73 -26.98 32.24
C ILE A 8 -44.20 -27.61 30.96
N VAL A 9 -44.64 -27.07 29.81
CA VAL A 9 -44.05 -27.40 28.51
C VAL A 9 -42.80 -26.54 28.33
N LEU A 10 -41.60 -27.11 28.54
CA LEU A 10 -40.36 -26.51 28.12
C LEU A 10 -40.26 -26.62 26.60
N LEU A 11 -40.52 -25.52 25.89
CA LEU A 11 -40.11 -25.37 24.49
C LEU A 11 -38.59 -25.20 24.47
N SER A 12 -37.86 -26.26 24.17
CA SER A 12 -36.47 -26.23 23.78
C SER A 12 -36.35 -25.60 22.37
N ILE A 13 -36.09 -24.31 22.33
CA ILE A 13 -35.61 -23.64 21.13
C ILE A 13 -34.17 -24.09 20.94
N LEU A 14 -34.00 -25.23 20.25
CA LEU A 14 -32.73 -25.58 19.63
C LEU A 14 -32.52 -24.60 18.48
N GLY A 15 -31.88 -23.47 18.77
CA GLY A 15 -31.32 -22.62 17.75
C GLY A 15 -30.27 -23.45 17.00
N ASN A 16 -30.63 -23.86 15.78
CA ASN A 16 -29.64 -24.33 14.81
C ASN A 16 -28.63 -23.20 14.61
N LEU A 17 -27.52 -23.24 15.35
CA LEU A 17 -26.27 -22.62 14.95
C LEU A 17 -25.80 -23.39 13.70
N SER A 18 -26.44 -23.11 12.54
CA SER A 18 -25.82 -23.41 11.27
C SER A 18 -24.49 -22.69 11.30
N ALA A 19 -23.39 -23.45 11.28
CA ALA A 19 -22.06 -22.92 11.02
C ALA A 19 -22.21 -22.08 9.74
N GLN A 20 -22.27 -20.77 9.91
CA GLN A 20 -22.39 -19.83 8.80
C GLN A 20 -21.13 -20.03 8.00
N ASN A 21 -21.21 -20.71 6.84
CA ASN A 21 -20.10 -20.92 5.91
C ASN A 21 -19.51 -19.54 5.62
N SER A 22 -18.48 -19.14 6.36
CA SER A 22 -17.84 -17.87 6.14
C SER A 22 -17.05 -17.97 4.83
N TYR A 23 -17.48 -17.26 3.80
CA TYR A 23 -16.71 -17.15 2.57
C TYR A 23 -15.36 -16.49 2.87
N PRO A 24 -14.26 -16.98 2.25
CA PRO A 24 -12.90 -16.54 2.52
C PRO A 24 -12.62 -15.18 1.83
N ILE A 25 -13.48 -14.19 2.02
CA ILE A 25 -13.30 -12.89 1.35
C ILE A 25 -12.57 -11.92 2.28
N ILE A 26 -11.40 -11.47 1.84
CA ILE A 26 -10.61 -10.41 2.47
C ILE A 26 -10.29 -9.34 1.40
N PRO A 27 -10.62 -8.07 1.65
CA PRO A 27 -11.36 -7.52 2.79
C PRO A 27 -12.83 -7.97 2.85
N LYS A 28 -13.39 -8.01 4.07
CA LYS A 28 -14.82 -8.35 4.29
C LYS A 28 -15.71 -7.33 3.57
N PRO A 29 -16.62 -7.79 2.69
CA PRO A 29 -17.50 -6.90 1.95
C PRO A 29 -18.53 -6.22 2.86
N ALA A 30 -19.05 -5.09 2.40
CA ALA A 30 -20.06 -4.31 3.11
C ALA A 30 -21.36 -5.12 3.29
N SER A 31 -21.78 -5.88 2.27
CA SER A 31 -22.94 -6.76 2.32
C SER A 31 -22.67 -8.07 1.59
N LEU A 32 -23.07 -9.18 2.20
CA LEU A 32 -23.01 -10.52 1.61
C LEU A 32 -24.29 -11.28 2.00
N VAL A 33 -25.08 -11.64 1.01
CA VAL A 33 -26.27 -12.47 1.16
C VAL A 33 -26.02 -13.79 0.45
N THR A 34 -26.02 -14.89 1.17
CA THR A 34 -25.79 -16.24 0.64
C THR A 34 -27.09 -16.82 0.09
N ALA A 35 -26.97 -17.71 -0.90
CA ALA A 35 -28.08 -18.51 -1.42
C ALA A 35 -27.63 -19.96 -1.57
N GLU A 36 -28.58 -20.89 -1.56
CA GLU A 36 -28.28 -22.31 -1.76
C GLU A 36 -27.89 -22.61 -3.21
N GLY A 37 -26.98 -23.58 -3.39
CA GLY A 37 -26.54 -24.06 -4.68
C GLY A 37 -25.28 -23.40 -5.20
N LYS A 38 -24.89 -23.81 -6.40
CA LYS A 38 -23.68 -23.35 -7.08
C LYS A 38 -23.97 -23.03 -8.55
N GLN A 39 -23.23 -22.08 -9.10
CA GLN A 39 -23.12 -21.91 -10.54
C GLN A 39 -21.96 -22.76 -11.05
N ILE A 40 -22.21 -23.56 -12.09
CA ILE A 40 -21.18 -24.37 -12.74
C ILE A 40 -20.81 -23.73 -14.08
N ILE A 41 -19.58 -23.28 -14.20
CA ILE A 41 -19.01 -22.73 -15.44
C ILE A 41 -18.23 -23.85 -16.14
N LYS A 42 -18.60 -24.15 -17.38
CA LYS A 42 -18.03 -25.24 -18.20
C LYS A 42 -17.23 -24.68 -19.38
N LYS A 43 -16.35 -25.51 -19.93
CA LYS A 43 -15.71 -25.23 -21.23
C LYS A 43 -16.75 -24.92 -22.30
N GLY A 44 -16.44 -23.98 -23.19
CA GLY A 44 -17.34 -23.55 -24.26
C GLY A 44 -18.38 -22.49 -23.87
N MET A 45 -18.52 -22.16 -22.58
CA MET A 45 -19.31 -21.01 -22.16
C MET A 45 -18.60 -19.68 -22.49
N SER A 46 -19.29 -18.56 -22.29
CA SER A 46 -18.77 -17.23 -22.62
C SER A 46 -18.81 -16.28 -21.43
N ILE A 47 -17.95 -15.27 -21.49
CA ILE A 47 -18.02 -14.04 -20.73
C ILE A 47 -18.55 -12.95 -21.67
N SER A 48 -19.39 -12.04 -21.19
CA SER A 48 -19.86 -10.91 -21.98
C SER A 48 -19.73 -9.59 -21.23
N PHE A 49 -19.71 -8.51 -21.98
CA PHE A 49 -19.64 -7.15 -21.42
C PHE A 49 -20.50 -6.18 -22.25
N SER A 50 -21.02 -5.14 -21.62
CA SER A 50 -21.90 -4.15 -22.27
C SER A 50 -21.19 -2.83 -22.59
N ASP A 51 -19.97 -2.61 -22.10
CA ASP A 51 -19.18 -1.39 -22.32
C ASP A 51 -17.71 -1.74 -22.54
N SER A 52 -17.09 -1.13 -23.56
CA SER A 52 -15.70 -1.41 -23.94
C SER A 52 -14.66 -1.06 -22.88
N SER A 53 -14.97 -0.13 -21.96
CA SER A 53 -14.10 0.21 -20.84
C SER A 53 -13.88 -0.94 -19.86
N LEU A 54 -14.78 -1.94 -19.86
CA LEU A 54 -14.67 -3.14 -19.01
C LEU A 54 -13.79 -4.24 -19.63
N LEU A 55 -13.45 -4.15 -20.92
CA LEU A 55 -12.72 -5.21 -21.63
C LEU A 55 -11.38 -5.60 -20.96
N PRO A 56 -10.56 -4.68 -20.45
CA PRO A 56 -9.32 -5.07 -19.76
C PRO A 56 -9.58 -5.98 -18.55
N VAL A 57 -10.62 -5.70 -17.76
CA VAL A 57 -11.01 -6.49 -16.57
C VAL A 57 -11.60 -7.84 -16.99
N VAL A 58 -12.40 -7.87 -18.04
CA VAL A 58 -12.96 -9.11 -18.63
C VAL A 58 -11.85 -10.04 -19.07
N ASN A 59 -10.86 -9.52 -19.79
CA ASN A 59 -9.71 -10.30 -20.26
C ASN A 59 -8.87 -10.84 -19.08
N LEU A 60 -8.68 -10.03 -18.04
CA LEU A 60 -8.00 -10.48 -16.82
C LEU A 60 -8.73 -11.67 -16.17
N LEU A 61 -10.05 -11.57 -16.01
CA LEU A 61 -10.85 -12.67 -15.46
C LEU A 61 -10.78 -13.92 -16.35
N GLN A 62 -10.92 -13.75 -17.67
CA GLN A 62 -10.83 -14.85 -18.63
C GLN A 62 -9.53 -15.65 -18.49
N VAL A 63 -8.40 -14.94 -18.35
CA VAL A 63 -7.10 -15.60 -18.16
C VAL A 63 -7.06 -16.34 -16.82
N GLN A 64 -7.52 -15.71 -15.75
CA GLN A 64 -7.43 -16.26 -14.38
C GLN A 64 -8.29 -17.52 -14.17
N ILE A 65 -9.50 -17.59 -14.75
CA ILE A 65 -10.42 -18.71 -14.50
C ILE A 65 -10.39 -19.78 -15.57
N ALA A 66 -9.87 -19.51 -16.76
CA ALA A 66 -10.03 -20.39 -17.90
C ALA A 66 -8.81 -20.44 -18.83
N ASN A 67 -7.66 -19.91 -18.44
CA ASN A 67 -6.46 -19.79 -19.29
C ASN A 67 -6.79 -19.30 -20.70
N GLY A 68 -7.73 -18.34 -20.82
CA GLY A 68 -8.15 -17.77 -22.09
C GLY A 68 -9.13 -18.63 -22.92
N THR A 69 -9.62 -19.78 -22.41
CA THR A 69 -10.46 -20.70 -23.21
C THR A 69 -11.94 -20.33 -23.30
N LEU A 70 -12.43 -19.43 -22.42
CA LEU A 70 -13.80 -18.90 -22.53
C LEU A 70 -13.86 -17.85 -23.65
N SER A 71 -14.92 -17.87 -24.46
CA SER A 71 -15.12 -16.82 -25.46
C SER A 71 -15.59 -15.51 -24.80
N VAL A 72 -15.08 -14.38 -25.31
CA VAL A 72 -15.49 -13.03 -24.86
C VAL A 72 -16.39 -12.41 -25.93
N LYS A 73 -17.55 -11.88 -25.51
CA LYS A 73 -18.58 -11.33 -26.41
C LYS A 73 -19.04 -9.97 -25.92
N TRP A 74 -19.13 -9.02 -26.83
CA TRP A 74 -19.85 -7.78 -26.59
C TRP A 74 -21.37 -7.99 -26.70
N VAL A 75 -22.14 -7.43 -25.78
CA VAL A 75 -23.60 -7.49 -25.78
C VAL A 75 -24.14 -6.10 -25.44
N PRO A 76 -24.96 -5.47 -26.30
CA PRO A 76 -25.53 -4.15 -26.03
C PRO A 76 -26.25 -4.10 -24.68
N ALA A 77 -26.13 -2.96 -23.96
CA ALA A 77 -26.71 -2.80 -22.61
C ALA A 77 -28.23 -3.00 -22.55
N ASN A 78 -28.94 -2.77 -23.66
CA ASN A 78 -30.40 -2.98 -23.80
C ASN A 78 -30.78 -4.42 -24.16
N LYS A 79 -29.80 -5.34 -24.31
CA LYS A 79 -30.07 -6.75 -24.62
C LYS A 79 -29.67 -7.66 -23.46
N ARG A 80 -30.48 -8.69 -23.23
CA ARG A 80 -30.18 -9.71 -22.22
C ARG A 80 -29.02 -10.60 -22.68
N SER A 81 -28.02 -10.77 -21.81
CA SER A 81 -26.91 -11.70 -22.05
C SER A 81 -27.27 -13.12 -21.63
N SER A 82 -26.85 -14.12 -22.44
CA SER A 82 -26.87 -15.54 -22.08
C SER A 82 -25.51 -16.09 -21.63
N ALA A 83 -24.51 -15.24 -21.51
CA ALA A 83 -23.18 -15.63 -21.06
C ALA A 83 -23.16 -16.11 -19.61
N ALA A 84 -22.23 -16.99 -19.26
CA ALA A 84 -22.07 -17.47 -17.89
C ALA A 84 -21.69 -16.35 -16.91
N ILE A 85 -20.90 -15.39 -17.40
CA ILE A 85 -20.55 -14.18 -16.64
C ILE A 85 -20.84 -12.96 -17.51
N HIS A 86 -21.47 -11.96 -16.96
CA HIS A 86 -21.81 -10.71 -17.63
C HIS A 86 -21.35 -9.50 -16.84
N PHE A 87 -20.65 -8.57 -17.51
CA PHE A 87 -20.22 -7.29 -16.98
C PHE A 87 -21.08 -6.16 -17.53
N ALA A 88 -21.60 -5.31 -16.65
CA ALA A 88 -22.40 -4.16 -17.03
C ALA A 88 -21.99 -2.90 -16.24
N ILE A 89 -22.18 -1.74 -16.87
CA ILE A 89 -22.03 -0.44 -16.21
C ILE A 89 -23.32 -0.09 -15.46
N ASP A 90 -23.15 0.35 -14.22
CA ASP A 90 -24.19 0.98 -13.40
C ASP A 90 -23.73 2.37 -12.99
N LYS A 91 -24.28 3.39 -13.64
CA LYS A 91 -23.90 4.80 -13.42
C LYS A 91 -24.36 5.36 -12.07
N THR A 92 -25.13 4.61 -11.30
CA THR A 92 -25.61 5.04 -9.98
C THR A 92 -24.65 4.67 -8.86
N GLN A 93 -23.67 3.79 -9.15
CA GLN A 93 -22.72 3.34 -8.15
C GLN A 93 -21.55 4.35 -7.96
N PRO A 94 -20.96 4.43 -6.74
CA PRO A 94 -19.69 5.11 -6.51
C PRO A 94 -18.54 4.51 -7.35
N ALA A 95 -17.47 5.28 -7.55
CA ALA A 95 -16.39 4.96 -8.48
C ALA A 95 -15.74 3.58 -8.28
N GLU A 96 -15.50 3.17 -7.03
CA GLU A 96 -14.86 1.89 -6.69
C GLU A 96 -15.86 0.82 -6.18
N ALA A 97 -17.16 1.16 -6.14
CA ALA A 97 -18.19 0.23 -5.72
C ALA A 97 -18.52 -0.80 -6.79
N TYR A 98 -19.04 -1.94 -6.35
CA TYR A 98 -19.53 -2.99 -7.24
C TYR A 98 -20.68 -3.77 -6.61
N ARG A 99 -21.45 -4.42 -7.48
CA ARG A 99 -22.36 -5.51 -7.13
C ARG A 99 -21.95 -6.77 -7.89
N LEU A 100 -21.78 -7.86 -7.17
CA LEU A 100 -21.50 -9.20 -7.69
C LEU A 100 -22.67 -10.12 -7.33
N GLN A 101 -23.41 -10.57 -8.32
CA GLN A 101 -24.54 -11.49 -8.14
C GLN A 101 -24.23 -12.81 -8.82
N ILE A 102 -24.05 -13.87 -8.06
CA ILE A 102 -23.82 -15.23 -8.54
C ILE A 102 -25.13 -16.01 -8.41
N GLY A 103 -25.81 -16.20 -9.53
CA GLY A 103 -27.02 -17.01 -9.63
C GLY A 103 -26.75 -18.40 -10.22
N ALA A 104 -27.73 -19.29 -10.24
CA ALA A 104 -27.57 -20.66 -10.75
C ALA A 104 -27.08 -20.75 -12.21
N LYS A 105 -27.48 -19.79 -13.06
CA LYS A 105 -27.18 -19.81 -14.50
C LYS A 105 -26.19 -18.74 -14.95
N GLN A 106 -26.10 -17.63 -14.23
CA GLN A 106 -25.32 -16.48 -14.63
C GLN A 106 -24.77 -15.74 -13.42
N THR A 107 -23.51 -15.33 -13.52
CA THR A 107 -22.90 -14.30 -12.67
C THR A 107 -23.03 -12.95 -13.36
N VAL A 108 -23.51 -11.95 -12.63
CA VAL A 108 -23.59 -10.56 -13.10
C VAL A 108 -22.70 -9.68 -12.21
N ILE A 109 -21.82 -8.93 -12.85
CA ILE A 109 -20.95 -7.93 -12.21
C ILE A 109 -21.39 -6.57 -12.72
N THR A 110 -21.81 -5.68 -11.80
CA THR A 110 -22.12 -4.29 -12.13
C THR A 110 -21.23 -3.34 -11.34
N ALA A 111 -20.73 -2.31 -12.01
CA ALA A 111 -19.90 -1.27 -11.43
C ALA A 111 -20.02 0.02 -12.24
N LEU A 112 -19.65 1.17 -11.66
CA LEU A 112 -19.59 2.43 -12.41
C LEU A 112 -18.50 2.39 -13.50
N SER A 113 -17.36 1.72 -13.22
CA SER A 113 -16.15 1.79 -14.03
C SER A 113 -15.22 0.59 -13.80
N GLY A 114 -14.07 0.58 -14.49
CA GLY A 114 -13.06 -0.47 -14.39
C GLY A 114 -12.60 -0.82 -12.97
N PRO A 115 -12.27 0.14 -12.09
CA PRO A 115 -11.85 -0.17 -10.71
C PRO A 115 -12.87 -1.01 -9.94
N GLY A 116 -14.14 -0.61 -9.91
CA GLY A 116 -15.18 -1.39 -9.23
C GLY A 116 -15.36 -2.79 -9.81
N ALA A 117 -15.36 -2.92 -11.15
CA ALA A 117 -15.41 -4.22 -11.82
C ALA A 117 -14.18 -5.09 -11.48
N PHE A 118 -13.00 -4.48 -11.37
CA PHE A 118 -11.77 -5.17 -10.97
C PHE A 118 -11.87 -5.72 -9.55
N TYR A 119 -12.37 -4.93 -8.59
CA TYR A 119 -12.55 -5.38 -7.21
C TYR A 119 -13.62 -6.48 -7.09
N ALA A 120 -14.67 -6.43 -7.91
CA ALA A 120 -15.63 -7.54 -8.03
C ALA A 120 -14.94 -8.82 -8.51
N VAL A 121 -14.04 -8.71 -9.49
CA VAL A 121 -13.23 -9.84 -9.98
C VAL A 121 -12.32 -10.38 -8.87
N GLN A 122 -11.63 -9.53 -8.10
CA GLN A 122 -10.80 -10.00 -6.99
C GLN A 122 -11.65 -10.75 -5.94
N THR A 123 -12.86 -10.28 -5.66
CA THR A 123 -13.79 -10.98 -4.77
C THR A 123 -14.24 -12.32 -5.35
N LEU A 124 -14.58 -12.37 -6.64
CA LEU A 124 -14.97 -13.61 -7.30
C LEU A 124 -13.85 -14.64 -7.29
N LEU A 125 -12.61 -14.22 -7.53
CA LEU A 125 -11.44 -15.10 -7.49
C LEU A 125 -11.18 -15.71 -6.10
N GLN A 126 -11.49 -14.98 -5.04
CA GLN A 126 -11.39 -15.49 -3.66
C GLN A 126 -12.51 -16.51 -3.31
N LEU A 127 -13.59 -16.56 -4.08
CA LEU A 127 -14.66 -17.56 -3.94
C LEU A 127 -14.36 -18.85 -4.70
N LEU A 128 -13.27 -18.90 -5.48
CA LEU A 128 -12.86 -20.12 -6.20
C LEU A 128 -12.42 -21.21 -5.22
N PRO A 129 -12.76 -22.47 -5.48
CA PRO A 129 -12.22 -23.57 -4.71
C PRO A 129 -10.71 -23.67 -4.92
N VAL A 130 -9.97 -23.96 -3.85
CA VAL A 130 -8.51 -24.13 -3.91
C VAL A 130 -8.12 -25.35 -4.76
N THR A 131 -8.95 -26.40 -4.73
CA THR A 131 -8.76 -27.61 -5.55
C THR A 131 -9.66 -27.57 -6.77
N PRO A 132 -9.12 -27.91 -7.97
CA PRO A 132 -9.94 -28.06 -9.17
C PRO A 132 -11.07 -29.06 -9.02
N ASP A 133 -12.15 -28.91 -9.79
CA ASP A 133 -13.23 -29.87 -9.86
C ASP A 133 -12.70 -31.19 -10.46
N VAL A 134 -13.20 -32.32 -9.94
CA VAL A 134 -12.85 -33.66 -10.44
C VAL A 134 -13.38 -33.90 -11.86
N ASN A 135 -14.42 -33.17 -12.30
CA ASN A 135 -14.94 -33.25 -13.65
C ASN A 135 -14.15 -32.30 -14.59
N PRO A 136 -13.38 -32.81 -15.55
CA PRO A 136 -12.53 -31.98 -16.43
C PRO A 136 -13.29 -31.05 -17.37
N ALA A 137 -14.62 -31.20 -17.50
CA ALA A 137 -15.48 -30.29 -18.26
C ALA A 137 -15.88 -29.04 -17.44
N VAL A 138 -15.76 -29.11 -16.09
CA VAL A 138 -16.03 -27.99 -15.20
C VAL A 138 -14.76 -27.16 -15.07
N LEU A 139 -14.85 -25.88 -15.39
CA LEU A 139 -13.76 -24.91 -15.17
C LEU A 139 -13.82 -24.34 -13.77
N VAL A 140 -15.03 -23.96 -13.34
CA VAL A 140 -15.25 -23.25 -12.08
C VAL A 140 -16.61 -23.61 -11.49
N SER A 141 -16.64 -23.77 -10.15
CA SER A 141 -17.85 -23.95 -9.35
C SER A 141 -17.92 -22.82 -8.32
N LEU A 142 -18.90 -21.90 -8.49
CA LEU A 142 -19.06 -20.71 -7.66
C LEU A 142 -20.27 -20.86 -6.73
N PRO A 143 -20.20 -20.52 -5.44
CA PRO A 143 -21.35 -20.51 -4.55
C PRO A 143 -22.32 -19.39 -4.94
N GLN A 144 -23.63 -19.64 -4.86
CA GLN A 144 -24.62 -18.60 -5.13
C GLN A 144 -24.66 -17.58 -4.00
N CYS A 145 -24.53 -16.30 -4.35
CA CYS A 145 -24.58 -15.20 -3.40
C CYS A 145 -24.80 -13.85 -4.13
N THR A 146 -25.15 -12.84 -3.35
CA THR A 146 -25.14 -11.44 -3.77
C THR A 146 -24.23 -10.65 -2.84
N ILE A 147 -23.30 -9.91 -3.41
CA ILE A 147 -22.36 -9.05 -2.71
C ILE A 147 -22.54 -7.63 -3.23
N GLU A 148 -22.72 -6.68 -2.31
CA GLU A 148 -22.67 -5.24 -2.58
C GLU A 148 -21.55 -4.66 -1.73
N ASP A 149 -20.61 -3.97 -2.38
CA ASP A 149 -19.37 -3.62 -1.71
C ASP A 149 -18.74 -2.32 -2.24
N LYS A 150 -18.03 -1.62 -1.37
CA LYS A 150 -17.29 -0.41 -1.67
C LYS A 150 -16.22 -0.17 -0.61
N PRO A 151 -15.10 0.49 -0.95
CA PRO A 151 -14.09 0.84 0.05
C PRO A 151 -14.59 1.92 1.02
N ARG A 152 -14.07 1.87 2.25
CA ARG A 152 -14.25 2.92 3.26
C ARG A 152 -13.38 4.13 2.96
N PHE A 153 -12.11 3.89 2.55
CA PHE A 153 -11.13 4.93 2.26
C PHE A 153 -10.65 4.87 0.81
N GLY A 154 -10.39 6.04 0.24
CA GLY A 154 -9.86 6.19 -1.11
C GLY A 154 -8.39 5.80 -1.24
N TYR A 155 -7.58 6.01 -0.20
CA TYR A 155 -6.15 5.66 -0.16
C TYR A 155 -5.95 4.39 0.68
N ARG A 156 -5.43 3.32 0.08
CA ARG A 156 -5.14 2.04 0.72
C ARG A 156 -3.75 1.60 0.30
N GLY A 157 -2.75 2.07 1.06
CA GLY A 157 -1.35 2.03 0.67
C GLY A 157 -0.56 0.87 1.24
N LEU A 158 0.46 0.46 0.49
CA LEU A 158 1.55 -0.39 1.00
C LEU A 158 2.87 0.14 0.42
N MET A 159 3.82 0.44 1.29
CA MET A 159 5.14 0.96 0.93
C MET A 159 6.16 -0.18 0.88
N LEU A 160 7.09 -0.07 -0.06
CA LEU A 160 8.29 -0.89 -0.15
C LEU A 160 9.52 0.00 -0.25
N ASP A 161 10.42 -0.12 0.72
CA ASP A 161 11.76 0.43 0.67
C ASP A 161 12.64 -0.42 -0.25
N VAL A 162 13.12 0.18 -1.33
CA VAL A 162 14.08 -0.46 -2.26
C VAL A 162 15.47 0.18 -2.19
N ALA A 163 15.65 1.13 -1.27
CA ALA A 163 16.87 1.88 -1.11
C ALA A 163 17.86 1.18 -0.17
N ARG A 164 17.42 0.70 1.00
CA ARG A 164 18.28 -0.07 1.91
C ARG A 164 18.66 -1.41 1.30
N HIS A 165 17.68 -2.15 0.74
CA HIS A 165 17.93 -3.30 -0.12
C HIS A 165 17.16 -3.17 -1.44
N PHE A 166 17.85 -3.48 -2.55
CA PHE A 166 17.30 -3.34 -3.89
C PHE A 166 16.58 -4.62 -4.33
N PHE A 167 15.41 -4.46 -4.96
CA PHE A 167 14.59 -5.57 -5.48
C PHE A 167 14.37 -5.39 -6.98
N THR A 168 14.34 -6.50 -7.71
CA THR A 168 14.18 -6.50 -9.16
C THR A 168 12.77 -6.06 -9.58
N VAL A 169 12.63 -5.65 -10.84
CA VAL A 169 11.32 -5.27 -11.42
C VAL A 169 10.29 -6.39 -11.26
N GLU A 170 10.70 -7.66 -11.42
CA GLU A 170 9.80 -8.80 -11.29
C GLU A 170 9.34 -9.01 -9.84
N GLU A 171 10.22 -8.78 -8.85
CA GLU A 171 9.86 -8.83 -7.44
C GLU A 171 8.88 -7.70 -7.06
N VAL A 172 9.13 -6.49 -7.56
CA VAL A 172 8.20 -5.35 -7.39
C VAL A 172 6.83 -5.65 -8.01
N LYS A 173 6.78 -6.21 -9.21
CA LYS A 173 5.51 -6.62 -9.84
C LYS A 173 4.78 -7.70 -9.03
N ARG A 174 5.52 -8.66 -8.45
CA ARG A 174 4.95 -9.69 -7.58
C ARG A 174 4.35 -9.08 -6.30
N PHE A 175 4.99 -8.05 -5.73
CA PHE A 175 4.45 -7.29 -4.61
C PHE A 175 3.13 -6.60 -4.98
N ILE A 176 3.08 -5.95 -6.15
CA ILE A 176 1.87 -5.32 -6.72
C ILE A 176 0.75 -6.36 -6.96
N ASP A 177 1.07 -7.58 -7.37
CA ASP A 177 0.08 -8.65 -7.59
C ASP A 177 -0.67 -9.02 -6.32
N VAL A 178 0.05 -9.11 -5.20
CA VAL A 178 -0.58 -9.42 -3.92
C VAL A 178 -1.38 -8.24 -3.39
N MET A 179 -0.89 -7.01 -3.55
CA MET A 179 -1.65 -5.79 -3.26
C MET A 179 -3.00 -5.78 -3.99
N ALA A 180 -2.99 -6.06 -5.29
CA ALA A 180 -4.18 -6.12 -6.14
C ALA A 180 -5.19 -7.16 -5.65
N THR A 181 -4.73 -8.35 -5.23
CA THR A 181 -5.57 -9.43 -4.71
C THR A 181 -6.39 -8.99 -3.50
N TYR A 182 -5.82 -8.14 -2.64
CA TYR A 182 -6.46 -7.64 -1.42
C TYR A 182 -6.97 -6.20 -1.54
N LYS A 183 -7.18 -5.72 -2.77
CA LYS A 183 -7.81 -4.41 -3.08
C LYS A 183 -7.06 -3.20 -2.52
N LEU A 184 -5.76 -3.32 -2.26
CA LEU A 184 -4.88 -2.18 -2.04
C LEU A 184 -4.69 -1.45 -3.37
N ASN A 185 -4.72 -0.10 -3.37
CA ASN A 185 -4.73 0.69 -4.59
C ASN A 185 -3.60 1.72 -4.71
N THR A 186 -2.72 1.78 -3.73
CA THR A 186 -1.60 2.72 -3.74
C THR A 186 -0.31 2.02 -3.37
N PHE A 187 0.61 1.93 -4.31
CA PHE A 187 1.96 1.45 -4.09
C PHE A 187 2.88 2.64 -3.82
N HIS A 188 3.34 2.78 -2.58
CA HIS A 188 4.32 3.78 -2.21
C HIS A 188 5.71 3.18 -2.42
N TRP A 189 6.47 3.74 -3.37
CA TRP A 189 7.77 3.25 -3.78
C TRP A 189 8.87 4.15 -3.24
N HIS A 190 9.51 3.72 -2.15
CA HIS A 190 10.59 4.46 -1.49
C HIS A 190 11.90 4.22 -2.24
N LEU A 191 12.30 5.19 -3.09
CA LEU A 191 13.31 5.06 -4.12
C LEU A 191 14.68 5.60 -3.74
N THR A 192 14.77 6.43 -2.70
CA THR A 192 16.02 7.13 -2.36
C THR A 192 16.23 7.20 -0.86
N GLU A 193 17.51 7.08 -0.44
CA GLU A 193 17.90 7.03 0.95
C GLU A 193 19.42 7.30 1.10
N ASP A 194 19.91 7.48 2.32
CA ASP A 194 21.34 7.62 2.63
C ASP A 194 22.20 6.47 2.06
N GLN A 195 21.63 5.25 2.02
CA GLN A 195 22.32 4.03 1.62
C GLN A 195 22.18 3.71 0.13
N GLY A 196 21.44 4.50 -0.62
CA GLY A 196 21.35 4.32 -2.06
C GLY A 196 20.23 5.10 -2.76
N TRP A 197 20.56 5.56 -3.93
CA TRP A 197 19.64 6.18 -4.88
C TRP A 197 19.24 5.17 -5.95
N ARG A 198 17.93 4.93 -6.17
CA ARG A 198 17.45 3.80 -6.97
C ARG A 198 16.72 4.18 -8.26
N ILE A 199 16.62 5.44 -8.62
CA ILE A 199 15.94 5.90 -9.82
C ILE A 199 16.88 6.65 -10.78
N GLU A 200 16.85 6.29 -12.07
CA GLU A 200 17.62 7.01 -13.09
C GLU A 200 17.06 8.42 -13.30
N ILE A 201 17.94 9.42 -13.15
CA ILE A 201 17.70 10.82 -13.51
C ILE A 201 18.72 11.19 -14.59
N LYS A 202 18.26 11.41 -15.82
CA LYS A 202 19.13 11.60 -16.98
C LYS A 202 19.97 12.86 -16.87
N LYS A 203 19.41 13.91 -16.28
CA LYS A 203 20.12 15.18 -16.05
C LYS A 203 21.26 15.05 -15.04
N TYR A 204 21.16 14.09 -14.11
CA TYR A 204 22.11 13.88 -13.03
C TYR A 204 22.66 12.44 -13.01
N PRO A 205 23.51 12.06 -14.00
CA PRO A 205 23.93 10.67 -14.18
C PRO A 205 24.80 10.09 -13.05
N LEU A 206 25.40 10.92 -12.20
CA LEU A 206 26.17 10.42 -11.05
C LEU A 206 25.24 9.84 -9.96
N LEU A 207 23.95 10.17 -9.95
CA LEU A 207 22.98 9.54 -9.04
C LEU A 207 22.88 8.01 -9.24
N THR A 208 23.06 7.54 -10.48
CA THR A 208 23.10 6.09 -10.73
C THR A 208 24.51 5.52 -10.81
N LYS A 209 25.52 6.33 -11.17
CA LYS A 209 26.90 5.85 -11.26
C LYS A 209 27.62 5.79 -9.91
N VAL A 210 27.28 6.69 -8.98
CA VAL A 210 27.91 6.84 -7.67
C VAL A 210 26.91 6.53 -6.55
N ALA A 211 25.79 7.26 -6.51
CA ALA A 211 24.85 7.20 -5.39
C ALA A 211 24.06 5.87 -5.32
N SER A 212 24.03 5.07 -6.37
CA SER A 212 23.34 3.78 -6.38
C SER A 212 24.17 2.63 -5.78
N VAL A 213 25.46 2.85 -5.45
CA VAL A 213 26.36 1.80 -4.98
C VAL A 213 27.03 2.22 -3.68
N ARG A 214 26.95 1.39 -2.64
CA ARG A 214 27.72 1.51 -1.40
C ARG A 214 28.82 0.46 -1.34
N LYS A 215 29.92 0.75 -0.66
CA LYS A 215 31.12 -0.12 -0.61
C LYS A 215 30.91 -1.42 0.16
N GLU A 216 30.00 -1.41 1.12
CA GLU A 216 29.63 -2.56 1.98
C GLU A 216 28.28 -2.30 2.63
N SER A 217 27.70 -3.32 3.25
CA SER A 217 26.46 -3.19 4.01
C SER A 217 26.65 -3.65 5.45
N MET A 218 25.95 -2.98 6.37
CA MET A 218 25.84 -3.45 7.74
C MET A 218 25.08 -4.78 7.77
N VAL A 219 25.59 -5.74 8.56
CA VAL A 219 25.00 -7.07 8.75
C VAL A 219 24.87 -7.40 10.24
N GLY A 220 23.85 -8.21 10.59
CA GLY A 220 23.56 -8.51 11.97
C GLY A 220 22.88 -7.35 12.72
N ALA A 221 22.85 -7.40 14.04
CA ALA A 221 22.22 -6.37 14.84
C ALA A 221 23.00 -5.05 14.79
N PHE A 222 22.29 -3.92 14.82
CA PHE A 222 22.91 -2.58 14.76
C PHE A 222 24.05 -2.39 15.78
N LYS A 223 23.87 -2.90 17.00
CA LYS A 223 24.89 -2.81 18.08
C LYS A 223 26.20 -3.53 17.76
N ASP A 224 26.20 -4.50 16.85
CA ASP A 224 27.37 -5.31 16.53
C ASP A 224 28.34 -4.58 15.61
N GLN A 225 27.89 -3.53 14.91
CA GLN A 225 28.67 -2.70 13.97
C GLN A 225 29.51 -3.55 13.00
N LYS A 226 28.91 -4.62 12.46
CA LYS A 226 29.55 -5.53 11.50
C LYS A 226 29.16 -5.18 10.08
N PHE A 227 30.08 -5.40 9.14
CA PHE A 227 29.91 -5.12 7.71
C PHE A 227 30.35 -6.32 6.88
N ASP A 228 29.66 -6.55 5.75
CA ASP A 228 29.91 -7.69 4.85
C ASP A 228 31.13 -7.49 3.92
N LYS A 229 31.65 -6.27 3.85
CA LYS A 229 32.78 -5.87 2.99
C LYS A 229 32.53 -6.14 1.49
N THR A 230 31.28 -6.18 1.08
CA THR A 230 30.86 -6.49 -0.29
C THR A 230 30.12 -5.28 -0.87
N PRO A 231 30.57 -4.74 -2.03
CA PRO A 231 29.84 -3.67 -2.70
C PRO A 231 28.41 -4.08 -3.00
N TYR A 232 27.47 -3.18 -2.70
CA TYR A 232 26.05 -3.43 -2.88
C TYR A 232 25.40 -2.26 -3.62
N GLY A 233 24.56 -2.56 -4.62
CA GLY A 233 23.90 -1.51 -5.39
C GLY A 233 22.85 -2.03 -6.35
N GLY A 234 22.24 -1.10 -7.07
CA GLY A 234 21.21 -1.31 -8.06
C GLY A 234 20.39 -0.04 -8.25
N PHE A 235 19.77 0.09 -9.41
CA PHE A 235 18.83 1.17 -9.71
C PHE A 235 17.86 0.72 -10.80
N TYR A 236 16.76 1.43 -10.93
CA TYR A 236 15.81 1.25 -12.03
C TYR A 236 16.07 2.30 -13.11
N THR A 237 16.16 1.86 -14.36
CA THR A 237 16.12 2.77 -15.51
C THR A 237 14.73 3.39 -15.65
N GLN A 238 14.64 4.51 -16.33
CA GLN A 238 13.33 5.14 -16.59
C GLN A 238 12.35 4.22 -17.31
N ASP A 239 12.87 3.35 -18.21
CA ASP A 239 12.03 2.38 -18.91
C ASP A 239 11.49 1.30 -17.96
N GLN A 240 12.29 0.81 -17.01
CA GLN A 240 11.86 -0.10 -15.97
C GLN A 240 10.82 0.55 -15.03
N ILE A 241 10.98 1.84 -14.69
CA ILE A 241 9.97 2.60 -13.92
C ILE A 241 8.65 2.65 -14.70
N ARG A 242 8.69 3.05 -16.00
CA ARG A 242 7.48 3.08 -16.85
C ARG A 242 6.81 1.72 -16.93
N GLU A 243 7.59 0.64 -17.01
CA GLU A 243 7.08 -0.72 -17.04
C GLU A 243 6.31 -1.07 -15.76
N VAL A 244 6.87 -0.77 -14.58
CA VAL A 244 6.22 -1.02 -13.29
C VAL A 244 4.96 -0.17 -13.13
N VAL A 245 5.03 1.13 -13.47
CA VAL A 245 3.88 2.05 -13.41
C VAL A 245 2.75 1.58 -14.32
N ALA A 246 3.06 1.18 -15.56
CA ALA A 246 2.07 0.65 -16.49
C ALA A 246 1.49 -0.70 -16.03
N TYR A 247 2.30 -1.54 -15.37
CA TYR A 247 1.86 -2.81 -14.78
C TYR A 247 0.88 -2.59 -13.62
N ALA A 248 1.20 -1.67 -12.72
CA ALA A 248 0.33 -1.29 -11.60
C ALA A 248 -1.00 -0.69 -12.10
N ALA A 249 -0.96 0.18 -13.10
CA ALA A 249 -2.14 0.82 -13.68
C ALA A 249 -3.14 -0.20 -14.25
N LYS A 250 -2.68 -1.31 -14.85
CA LYS A 250 -3.56 -2.41 -15.30
C LYS A 250 -4.33 -3.09 -14.16
N LYS A 251 -3.90 -2.88 -12.92
CA LYS A 251 -4.51 -3.41 -11.70
C LYS A 251 -5.18 -2.32 -10.86
N PHE A 252 -5.33 -1.13 -11.44
CA PHE A 252 -5.89 0.06 -10.77
C PHE A 252 -5.12 0.44 -9.50
N ILE A 253 -3.80 0.22 -9.49
CA ILE A 253 -2.88 0.65 -8.44
C ILE A 253 -2.11 1.87 -8.95
N ILE A 254 -2.16 2.94 -8.16
CA ILE A 254 -1.39 4.16 -8.38
C ILE A 254 -0.03 3.97 -7.69
N VAL A 255 1.04 4.36 -8.38
CA VAL A 255 2.39 4.37 -7.79
C VAL A 255 2.72 5.78 -7.31
N VAL A 256 3.06 5.92 -6.03
CA VAL A 256 3.54 7.15 -5.39
C VAL A 256 5.05 7.01 -5.20
N PRO A 257 5.87 7.77 -5.94
CA PRO A 257 7.32 7.77 -5.74
C PRO A 257 7.69 8.57 -4.50
N GLU A 258 8.69 8.12 -3.76
CA GLU A 258 9.32 8.91 -2.70
C GLU A 258 10.75 9.26 -3.07
N ILE A 259 11.04 10.56 -2.97
CA ILE A 259 12.36 11.17 -3.15
C ILE A 259 12.69 11.96 -1.89
N GLU A 260 13.61 11.45 -1.12
CA GLU A 260 13.97 12.00 0.18
C GLU A 260 14.64 13.37 0.10
N MET A 261 14.16 14.28 0.92
CA MET A 261 14.69 15.63 1.12
C MET A 261 14.09 16.32 2.36
N PRO A 262 14.82 17.19 3.07
CA PRO A 262 16.25 17.48 2.92
C PRO A 262 17.15 16.53 3.69
N GLY A 263 16.63 15.69 4.59
CA GLY A 263 17.29 14.57 5.26
C GLY A 263 17.46 13.37 4.33
N HIS A 264 18.00 12.26 4.83
CA HIS A 264 18.15 10.99 4.10
C HIS A 264 18.77 11.13 2.70
N SER A 265 19.70 12.10 2.55
CA SER A 265 20.25 12.55 1.27
C SER A 265 21.73 12.29 1.12
N GLN A 266 22.37 11.50 2.01
CA GLN A 266 23.82 11.28 1.98
C GLN A 266 24.28 10.64 0.66
N ALA A 267 23.46 9.77 0.04
CA ALA A 267 23.80 9.20 -1.27
C ALA A 267 23.84 10.29 -2.37
N VAL A 268 22.94 11.28 -2.32
CA VAL A 268 22.99 12.45 -3.22
C VAL A 268 24.29 13.21 -3.02
N LEU A 269 24.68 13.46 -1.76
CA LEU A 269 25.90 14.22 -1.43
C LEU A 269 27.16 13.48 -1.83
N ALA A 270 27.16 12.15 -1.82
CA ALA A 270 28.28 11.35 -2.34
C ALA A 270 28.49 11.55 -3.85
N ALA A 271 27.41 11.79 -4.61
CA ALA A 271 27.47 12.05 -6.04
C ALA A 271 27.66 13.54 -6.37
N TYR A 272 27.10 14.43 -5.57
CA TYR A 272 27.05 15.89 -5.80
C TYR A 272 27.25 16.65 -4.49
N PRO A 273 28.47 16.72 -3.97
CA PRO A 273 28.79 17.31 -2.66
C PRO A 273 28.43 18.80 -2.53
N GLN A 274 28.31 19.51 -3.66
CA GLN A 274 27.95 20.93 -3.69
C GLN A 274 26.55 21.21 -3.14
N PHE A 275 25.65 20.22 -3.09
CA PHE A 275 24.31 20.39 -2.54
C PHE A 275 24.25 20.26 -1.01
N GLY A 276 25.34 19.86 -0.36
CA GLY A 276 25.48 19.82 1.10
C GLY A 276 25.86 21.16 1.72
N CYS A 277 25.78 21.23 3.04
CA CYS A 277 26.20 22.43 3.79
C CYS A 277 27.72 22.61 3.81
N ASN A 278 28.49 21.54 3.62
CA ASN A 278 29.92 21.56 3.49
C ASN A 278 30.33 20.95 2.13
N PRO A 279 30.41 21.74 1.06
CA PRO A 279 30.70 21.23 -0.28
C PRO A 279 32.13 20.72 -0.47
N ASP A 280 33.06 21.09 0.40
CA ASP A 280 34.44 20.61 0.38
C ASP A 280 34.62 19.25 1.08
N LYS A 281 33.60 18.77 1.79
CA LYS A 281 33.60 17.46 2.42
C LYS A 281 33.44 16.36 1.36
N MET A 282 34.31 15.33 1.46
CA MET A 282 34.11 14.10 0.70
C MET A 282 33.03 13.24 1.38
N TYR A 283 31.95 13.02 0.68
CA TYR A 283 30.88 12.16 1.15
C TYR A 283 30.99 10.78 0.50
N GLU A 284 30.64 9.75 1.25
CA GLU A 284 30.46 8.38 0.74
C GLU A 284 29.00 7.97 0.89
N VAL A 285 28.50 7.08 0.02
CA VAL A 285 27.19 6.45 0.21
C VAL A 285 27.23 5.68 1.52
N ARG A 286 26.22 5.90 2.36
CA ARG A 286 26.17 5.36 3.72
C ARG A 286 26.12 3.84 3.72
N THR A 287 26.88 3.21 4.62
CA THR A 287 26.99 1.74 4.71
C THR A 287 26.27 1.15 5.91
N LYS A 288 25.88 2.00 6.87
CA LYS A 288 25.17 1.61 8.10
C LYS A 288 23.77 2.18 8.15
N TRP A 289 22.91 1.55 8.92
CA TRP A 289 21.54 2.00 9.16
C TRP A 289 21.48 3.22 10.07
N GLY A 290 20.29 3.81 10.22
CA GLY A 290 20.03 4.99 11.05
C GLY A 290 20.27 6.32 10.31
N ILE A 291 20.01 7.43 10.99
CA ILE A 291 19.96 8.79 10.45
C ILE A 291 21.36 9.33 10.18
N SER A 292 21.56 10.02 9.05
CA SER A 292 22.76 10.78 8.72
C SER A 292 22.63 12.24 9.16
N GLU A 293 23.71 12.81 9.70
CA GLU A 293 23.78 14.25 9.97
C GLU A 293 23.94 15.10 8.70
N ASP A 294 24.29 14.48 7.57
CA ASP A 294 24.54 15.15 6.31
C ASP A 294 23.22 15.35 5.54
N VAL A 295 22.83 16.61 5.37
CA VAL A 295 21.53 17.00 4.78
C VAL A 295 21.75 17.98 3.61
N LEU A 296 20.73 18.11 2.76
CA LEU A 296 20.72 19.12 1.69
C LEU A 296 20.74 20.53 2.28
N CYS A 297 21.56 21.39 1.69
CA CYS A 297 21.64 22.80 2.06
C CYS A 297 20.62 23.62 1.23
N PRO A 298 19.83 24.52 1.81
CA PRO A 298 18.79 25.27 1.11
C PRO A 298 19.33 26.40 0.23
N ARG A 299 20.27 26.06 -0.69
CA ARG A 299 20.84 26.96 -1.71
C ARG A 299 19.97 26.95 -2.97
N GLU A 300 20.05 27.99 -3.79
CA GLU A 300 19.29 28.03 -5.05
C GLU A 300 19.70 26.89 -6.01
N GLU A 301 21.00 26.52 -6.03
CA GLU A 301 21.47 25.40 -6.85
C GLU A 301 20.85 24.06 -6.36
N THR A 302 20.65 23.90 -5.06
CA THR A 302 19.97 22.73 -4.49
C THR A 302 18.49 22.70 -4.87
N PHE A 303 17.81 23.84 -4.82
CA PHE A 303 16.41 23.91 -5.30
C PHE A 303 16.31 23.61 -6.78
N GLN A 304 17.23 24.13 -7.61
CA GLN A 304 17.26 23.81 -9.03
C GLN A 304 17.47 22.30 -9.27
N PHE A 305 18.38 21.67 -8.51
CA PHE A 305 18.57 20.22 -8.54
C PHE A 305 17.30 19.47 -8.19
N VAL A 306 16.63 19.83 -7.10
CA VAL A 306 15.38 19.21 -6.65
C VAL A 306 14.28 19.37 -7.70
N GLU A 307 14.11 20.56 -8.27
CA GLU A 307 13.12 20.85 -9.31
C GLU A 307 13.38 20.04 -10.59
N ASP A 308 14.64 19.88 -10.98
CA ASP A 308 15.03 19.06 -12.13
C ASP A 308 14.73 17.58 -11.90
N VAL A 309 15.10 17.04 -10.72
CA VAL A 309 14.80 15.65 -10.33
C VAL A 309 13.30 15.42 -10.32
N LEU A 310 12.54 16.28 -9.65
CA LEU A 310 11.09 16.14 -9.55
C LEU A 310 10.39 16.29 -10.91
N THR A 311 10.96 17.05 -11.85
CA THR A 311 10.43 17.15 -13.21
C THR A 311 10.49 15.78 -13.90
N GLU A 312 11.65 15.09 -13.88
CA GLU A 312 11.78 13.75 -14.47
C GLU A 312 10.91 12.72 -13.73
N VAL A 313 10.83 12.81 -12.40
CA VAL A 313 9.97 11.94 -11.59
C VAL A 313 8.49 12.11 -11.97
N MET A 314 8.00 13.35 -12.09
CA MET A 314 6.60 13.61 -12.45
C MET A 314 6.25 13.15 -13.88
N ASP A 315 7.22 13.10 -14.79
CA ASP A 315 7.03 12.54 -16.13
C ASP A 315 6.90 11.01 -16.13
N LEU A 316 7.52 10.35 -15.14
CA LEU A 316 7.48 8.90 -14.99
C LEU A 316 6.25 8.40 -14.21
N PHE A 317 5.78 9.19 -13.25
CA PHE A 317 4.71 8.84 -12.33
C PHE A 317 3.48 9.72 -12.55
N PRO A 318 2.42 9.23 -13.19
CA PRO A 318 1.23 10.03 -13.51
C PRO A 318 0.30 10.30 -12.31
N GLY A 319 0.56 9.71 -11.15
CA GLY A 319 -0.24 9.86 -9.92
C GLY A 319 -0.24 11.29 -9.38
N MET A 320 -1.28 11.64 -8.62
CA MET A 320 -1.43 12.99 -8.04
C MET A 320 -0.33 13.30 -7.02
N TYR A 321 0.07 12.33 -6.20
CA TYR A 321 0.98 12.53 -5.08
C TYR A 321 2.43 12.28 -5.46
N ILE A 322 3.31 13.17 -4.97
CA ILE A 322 4.77 13.01 -4.95
C ILE A 322 5.19 13.07 -3.49
N HIS A 323 5.76 11.98 -3.00
CA HIS A 323 6.26 11.92 -1.63
C HIS A 323 7.69 12.45 -1.57
N ILE A 324 7.94 13.35 -0.62
CA ILE A 324 9.24 14.02 -0.49
C ILE A 324 10.03 13.59 0.75
N GLY A 325 9.54 12.59 1.50
CA GLY A 325 10.08 12.24 2.80
C GLY A 325 9.82 13.35 3.81
N GLY A 326 10.84 14.09 4.14
CA GLY A 326 10.78 15.25 5.05
C GLY A 326 10.99 14.89 6.51
N ASP A 327 11.18 13.60 6.80
CA ASP A 327 11.39 13.04 8.12
C ASP A 327 12.86 13.14 8.58
N GLU A 328 13.03 12.99 9.88
CA GLU A 328 14.30 12.78 10.58
C GLU A 328 15.47 13.68 10.12
N CYS A 329 15.18 14.88 9.59
CA CYS A 329 16.21 15.82 9.13
C CYS A 329 16.93 16.46 10.32
N PRO A 330 18.22 16.11 10.62
CA PRO A 330 18.99 16.74 11.68
C PRO A 330 19.27 18.21 11.36
N LYS A 331 19.32 19.02 12.40
CA LYS A 331 19.52 20.48 12.29
C LYS A 331 20.97 20.90 12.50
N THR A 332 21.87 19.97 12.88
CA THR A 332 23.27 20.24 13.22
C THR A 332 24.00 20.98 12.10
N GLN A 333 23.94 20.46 10.88
CA GLN A 333 24.60 21.07 9.73
C GLN A 333 24.08 22.48 9.42
N TRP A 334 22.78 22.71 9.58
CA TRP A 334 22.19 24.04 9.36
C TRP A 334 22.55 25.03 10.47
N LYS A 335 22.68 24.57 11.72
CA LYS A 335 23.14 25.40 12.86
C LYS A 335 24.57 25.85 12.67
N GLU A 336 25.43 24.99 12.16
CA GLU A 336 26.85 25.27 11.95
C GLU A 336 27.13 26.06 10.66
N SER A 337 26.22 25.97 9.67
CA SER A 337 26.38 26.63 8.37
C SER A 337 26.13 28.13 8.46
N ARG A 338 27.18 28.94 8.22
CA ARG A 338 27.08 30.39 8.11
C ARG A 338 26.04 30.81 7.06
N PHE A 339 25.93 30.07 5.95
CA PHE A 339 24.94 30.32 4.91
C PHE A 339 23.51 30.15 5.46
N CYS A 340 23.21 29.03 6.12
CA CYS A 340 21.89 28.75 6.66
C CYS A 340 21.50 29.77 7.75
N GLN A 341 22.44 30.13 8.64
CA GLN A 341 22.18 31.12 9.68
C GLN A 341 21.92 32.53 9.11
N ASN A 342 22.61 32.92 8.03
CA ASN A 342 22.31 34.16 7.33
C ASN A 342 20.95 34.11 6.61
N LEU A 343 20.60 32.98 6.01
CA LEU A 343 19.31 32.78 5.34
C LEU A 343 18.15 32.86 6.33
N ILE A 344 18.28 32.23 7.52
CA ILE A 344 17.30 32.35 8.61
C ILE A 344 17.05 33.82 8.96
N LYS A 345 18.14 34.59 9.18
CA LYS A 345 18.04 36.03 9.48
C LYS A 345 17.42 36.83 8.35
N GLN A 346 17.85 36.58 7.11
CA GLN A 346 17.36 37.28 5.91
C GLN A 346 15.86 37.06 5.69
N LEU A 347 15.38 35.85 5.93
CA LEU A 347 13.97 35.48 5.77
C LEU A 347 13.12 35.78 7.00
N GLY A 348 13.72 36.24 8.11
CA GLY A 348 13.02 36.48 9.38
C GLY A 348 12.48 35.20 10.01
N LEU A 349 13.13 34.06 9.76
CA LEU A 349 12.74 32.79 10.36
C LEU A 349 13.24 32.69 11.80
N LYS A 350 12.53 31.91 12.61
CA LYS A 350 12.84 31.75 14.02
C LYS A 350 14.04 30.83 14.28
N ASP A 351 14.08 29.71 13.57
CA ASP A 351 15.06 28.65 13.78
C ASP A 351 15.17 27.71 12.56
N GLU A 352 15.91 26.61 12.71
CA GLU A 352 16.12 25.62 11.67
C GLU A 352 14.88 24.76 11.37
N HIS A 353 13.89 24.70 12.25
CA HIS A 353 12.61 24.05 11.96
C HIS A 353 11.81 24.88 10.98
N GLU A 354 11.78 26.21 11.16
CA GLU A 354 11.17 27.10 10.17
C GLU A 354 11.96 27.14 8.85
N LEU A 355 13.30 26.91 8.90
CA LEU A 355 14.11 26.74 7.69
C LEU A 355 13.73 25.46 6.93
N GLN A 356 13.45 24.35 7.62
CA GLN A 356 12.91 23.14 6.98
C GLN A 356 11.54 23.40 6.38
N SER A 357 10.65 24.07 7.08
CA SER A 357 9.36 24.49 6.55
C SER A 357 9.49 25.39 5.31
N TYR A 358 10.47 26.32 5.29
CA TYR A 358 10.78 27.10 4.10
C TYR A 358 11.23 26.20 2.93
N PHE A 359 12.11 25.24 3.17
CA PHE A 359 12.54 24.28 2.15
C PHE A 359 11.34 23.53 1.56
N ILE A 360 10.51 22.96 2.41
CA ILE A 360 9.32 22.19 2.02
C ILE A 360 8.32 23.08 1.26
N ARG A 361 8.07 24.30 1.70
CA ARG A 361 7.19 25.25 0.99
C ARG A 361 7.71 25.60 -0.43
N ARG A 362 9.04 25.70 -0.62
CA ARG A 362 9.62 25.92 -1.95
C ARG A 362 9.35 24.73 -2.86
N VAL A 363 9.54 23.51 -2.35
CA VAL A 363 9.28 22.26 -3.07
C VAL A 363 7.79 22.07 -3.36
N ASP A 364 6.91 22.32 -2.38
CA ASP A 364 5.45 22.23 -2.56
C ASP A 364 4.95 23.22 -3.62
N LYS A 365 5.44 24.46 -3.60
CA LYS A 365 5.10 25.45 -4.62
C LYS A 365 5.46 24.96 -6.02
N PHE A 366 6.62 24.31 -6.18
CA PHE A 366 7.03 23.73 -7.46
C PHE A 366 6.11 22.58 -7.87
N ILE A 367 5.90 21.58 -6.99
CA ILE A 367 5.04 20.42 -7.23
C ILE A 367 3.62 20.86 -7.60
N THR A 368 3.05 21.81 -6.85
CA THR A 368 1.71 22.38 -7.09
C THR A 368 1.65 23.12 -8.44
N SER A 369 2.71 23.84 -8.84
CA SER A 369 2.77 24.50 -10.15
C SER A 369 2.69 23.54 -11.34
N LYS A 370 3.02 22.27 -11.11
CA LYS A 370 2.92 21.16 -12.08
C LYS A 370 1.58 20.39 -11.99
N GLY A 371 0.62 20.88 -11.19
CA GLY A 371 -0.68 20.26 -11.00
C GLY A 371 -0.63 18.97 -10.16
N ARG A 372 0.42 18.79 -9.35
CA ARG A 372 0.60 17.65 -8.44
C ARG A 372 0.44 18.10 -7.00
N ARG A 373 0.45 17.16 -6.07
CA ARG A 373 0.32 17.40 -4.63
C ARG A 373 1.48 16.76 -3.88
N LEU A 374 2.08 17.53 -2.99
CA LEU A 374 3.10 17.04 -2.08
C LEU A 374 2.45 16.18 -0.99
N ILE A 375 3.09 15.06 -0.69
CA ILE A 375 2.87 14.30 0.54
C ILE A 375 4.21 14.11 1.25
N GLY A 376 4.24 14.13 2.57
CA GLY A 376 5.44 13.90 3.37
C GLY A 376 5.11 13.30 4.73
N TRP A 377 6.11 12.77 5.40
CA TRP A 377 6.00 12.27 6.76
C TRP A 377 5.62 13.39 7.73
N ASP A 378 5.11 13.06 8.91
CA ASP A 378 4.46 14.06 9.78
C ASP A 378 5.42 15.10 10.39
N GLU A 379 6.73 14.99 10.18
CA GLU A 379 7.72 16.05 10.49
C GLU A 379 7.53 17.31 9.64
N ILE A 380 6.86 17.23 8.49
CA ILE A 380 6.54 18.42 7.69
C ILE A 380 5.58 19.40 8.41
N LEU A 381 4.97 18.99 9.52
CA LEU A 381 4.21 19.87 10.41
C LEU A 381 5.11 20.84 11.19
N GLU A 382 6.37 20.47 11.42
CA GLU A 382 7.31 21.24 12.22
C GLU A 382 7.70 22.54 11.51
N GLY A 383 7.64 23.68 12.20
CA GLY A 383 7.91 24.99 11.59
C GLY A 383 6.81 25.52 10.68
N GLY A 384 5.69 24.84 10.58
CA GLY A 384 4.49 25.25 9.82
C GLY A 384 4.29 24.49 8.51
N LEU A 385 3.10 23.92 8.36
CA LEU A 385 2.72 23.11 7.21
C LEU A 385 2.51 23.96 5.94
N SER A 386 2.93 23.41 4.80
CA SER A 386 2.64 24.04 3.50
C SER A 386 1.16 23.89 3.13
N PRO A 387 0.51 24.91 2.53
CA PRO A 387 -0.96 24.96 2.40
C PRO A 387 -1.62 23.78 1.69
N ASN A 388 -0.92 23.16 0.73
CA ASN A 388 -1.47 22.06 -0.08
C ASN A 388 -0.94 20.69 0.29
N ALA A 389 -0.05 20.60 1.29
CA ALA A 389 0.61 19.37 1.66
C ALA A 389 -0.37 18.35 2.27
N THR A 390 -0.19 17.09 1.90
CA THR A 390 -0.81 15.94 2.53
C THR A 390 0.17 15.35 3.55
N VAL A 391 -0.32 14.96 4.72
CA VAL A 391 0.53 14.45 5.81
C VAL A 391 0.40 12.94 5.92
N MET A 392 1.54 12.23 5.92
CA MET A 392 1.60 10.82 6.27
C MET A 392 2.03 10.66 7.72
N SER A 393 1.09 10.26 8.60
CA SER A 393 1.31 10.22 10.04
C SER A 393 1.88 8.88 10.47
N TRP A 394 3.19 8.84 10.82
CA TRP A 394 3.90 7.62 11.20
C TRP A 394 4.34 7.57 12.68
N ARG A 395 4.66 8.71 13.29
CA ARG A 395 5.06 8.81 14.72
C ARG A 395 3.87 8.64 15.69
N GLY A 396 2.90 7.82 15.32
CA GLY A 396 1.63 7.61 16.00
C GLY A 396 0.49 8.36 15.30
N VAL A 397 -0.53 8.78 16.07
CA VAL A 397 -1.74 9.39 15.49
C VAL A 397 -1.81 10.91 15.65
N LYS A 398 -0.92 11.50 16.47
CA LYS A 398 -1.00 12.94 16.82
C LYS A 398 -0.80 13.84 15.60
N GLY A 399 0.23 13.58 14.79
CA GLY A 399 0.51 14.37 13.60
C GLY A 399 -0.66 14.37 12.63
N GLY A 400 -1.25 13.18 12.38
CA GLY A 400 -2.43 13.07 11.53
C GLY A 400 -3.65 13.79 12.08
N MET A 401 -3.87 13.72 13.38
CA MET A 401 -4.95 14.43 14.05
C MET A 401 -4.77 15.96 13.95
N GLU A 402 -3.54 16.44 14.16
CA GLU A 402 -3.21 17.86 14.03
C GLU A 402 -3.42 18.37 12.60
N ALA A 403 -2.95 17.62 11.59
CA ALA A 403 -3.14 17.95 10.19
C ALA A 403 -4.64 17.95 9.79
N ALA A 404 -5.41 16.95 10.22
CA ALA A 404 -6.84 16.87 9.95
C ALA A 404 -7.62 18.06 10.53
N LYS A 405 -7.27 18.51 11.75
CA LYS A 405 -7.84 19.73 12.37
C LYS A 405 -7.48 21.00 11.60
N GLN A 406 -6.35 21.01 10.92
CA GLN A 406 -5.93 22.10 10.02
C GLN A 406 -6.50 21.94 8.61
N GLN A 407 -7.39 20.97 8.36
CA GLN A 407 -8.04 20.69 7.08
C GLN A 407 -7.08 20.17 5.99
N HIS A 408 -5.98 19.55 6.37
CA HIS A 408 -5.08 18.85 5.45
C HIS A 408 -5.45 17.38 5.31
N GLU A 409 -5.32 16.85 4.10
CA GLU A 409 -5.47 15.42 3.87
C GLU A 409 -4.41 14.62 4.63
N VAL A 410 -4.82 13.48 5.18
CA VAL A 410 -3.97 12.63 6.01
C VAL A 410 -4.06 11.19 5.58
N VAL A 411 -2.90 10.55 5.45
CA VAL A 411 -2.77 9.09 5.40
C VAL A 411 -2.24 8.60 6.75
N MET A 412 -3.00 7.72 7.40
CA MET A 412 -2.62 7.15 8.69
C MET A 412 -1.70 5.95 8.48
N SER A 413 -0.46 6.05 8.96
CA SER A 413 0.58 5.03 8.83
C SER A 413 1.34 4.79 10.14
N PRO A 414 0.67 4.75 11.33
CA PRO A 414 1.37 4.76 12.61
C PRO A 414 2.24 3.53 12.79
N ASN A 415 3.50 3.75 13.21
CA ASN A 415 4.50 2.71 13.43
C ASN A 415 4.02 1.64 14.43
N SER A 416 3.20 2.02 15.40
CA SER A 416 2.61 1.11 16.39
C SER A 416 1.64 0.07 15.79
N HIS A 417 1.18 0.25 14.51
CA HIS A 417 0.19 -0.63 13.88
C HIS A 417 0.56 -1.07 12.46
N PHE A 418 1.44 -0.34 11.75
CA PHE A 418 1.65 -0.54 10.32
C PHE A 418 3.11 -0.58 9.86
N TYR A 419 4.08 -0.70 10.78
CA TYR A 419 5.48 -0.94 10.43
C TYR A 419 5.74 -2.45 10.37
N LEU A 420 5.70 -2.99 9.16
CA LEU A 420 5.76 -4.44 8.93
C LEU A 420 7.19 -5.01 8.98
N ASP A 421 8.18 -4.18 9.22
CA ASP A 421 9.56 -4.52 9.53
C ASP A 421 9.79 -4.89 11.01
N TYR A 422 8.76 -4.71 11.87
CA TYR A 422 8.79 -5.12 13.28
C TYR A 422 8.56 -6.62 13.47
N TYR A 423 9.07 -7.19 14.57
CA TYR A 423 8.84 -8.59 14.94
C TYR A 423 7.34 -8.91 15.00
N GLN A 424 6.97 -10.08 14.48
CA GLN A 424 5.58 -10.58 14.51
C GLN A 424 5.30 -11.48 15.72
N GLY A 425 6.35 -12.04 16.31
CA GLY A 425 6.34 -12.90 17.48
C GLY A 425 7.56 -12.63 18.36
N GLU A 426 7.80 -13.50 19.32
CA GLU A 426 8.99 -13.44 20.16
C GLU A 426 10.26 -13.49 19.30
N PRO A 427 11.26 -12.61 19.52
CA PRO A 427 12.45 -12.51 18.68
C PRO A 427 13.23 -13.83 18.54
N LYS A 428 13.13 -14.70 19.54
CA LYS A 428 13.75 -16.03 19.48
C LYS A 428 13.03 -16.90 18.45
N GLY A 429 13.68 -17.16 17.33
CA GLY A 429 13.14 -17.96 16.23
C GLY A 429 12.48 -17.16 15.11
N GLU A 430 12.43 -15.83 15.23
CA GLU A 430 12.09 -14.91 14.15
C GLU A 430 13.36 -14.45 13.39
N PRO A 431 13.25 -14.12 12.10
CA PRO A 431 14.31 -13.40 11.40
C PRO A 431 14.66 -12.11 12.13
N LEU A 432 15.93 -11.68 12.04
CA LEU A 432 16.36 -10.41 12.63
C LEU A 432 15.53 -9.25 12.04
N ALA A 433 14.98 -8.44 12.93
CA ALA A 433 14.21 -7.25 12.59
C ALA A 433 14.81 -6.01 13.27
N ILE A 434 14.38 -4.82 12.87
CA ILE A 434 14.85 -3.55 13.45
C ILE A 434 14.53 -3.43 14.95
N GLY A 435 13.50 -4.11 15.40
CA GLY A 435 12.96 -4.08 16.76
C GLY A 435 11.43 -4.05 16.73
N GLY A 436 10.81 -3.48 17.76
CA GLY A 436 9.37 -3.39 17.89
C GLY A 436 8.67 -4.75 17.99
N PHE A 437 7.36 -4.70 18.20
CA PHE A 437 6.52 -5.92 18.26
C PHE A 437 5.14 -5.58 17.70
N LEU A 438 4.75 -6.25 16.62
CA LEU A 438 3.54 -5.95 15.89
C LEU A 438 2.85 -7.23 15.43
N THR A 439 1.83 -7.65 16.17
CA THR A 439 1.03 -8.84 15.86
C THR A 439 -0.02 -8.56 14.77
N LEU A 440 -0.55 -9.63 14.18
CA LEU A 440 -1.69 -9.53 13.25
C LEU A 440 -2.91 -8.86 13.90
N SER A 441 -3.22 -9.24 15.14
CA SER A 441 -4.34 -8.64 15.91
C SER A 441 -4.13 -7.15 16.16
N LYS A 442 -2.90 -6.73 16.44
CA LYS A 442 -2.56 -5.31 16.63
C LYS A 442 -2.76 -4.51 15.35
N CYS A 443 -2.29 -4.99 14.19
CA CYS A 443 -2.59 -4.35 12.90
C CYS A 443 -4.09 -4.21 12.66
N TYR A 444 -4.85 -5.27 12.91
CA TYR A 444 -6.30 -5.29 12.71
C TYR A 444 -7.05 -4.36 13.65
N SER A 445 -6.54 -4.11 14.86
CA SER A 445 -7.20 -3.29 15.87
C SER A 445 -7.25 -1.80 15.53
N PHE A 446 -6.42 -1.31 14.60
CA PHE A 446 -6.33 0.11 14.28
C PHE A 446 -7.65 0.67 13.73
N GLU A 447 -8.04 1.84 14.25
CA GLU A 447 -9.17 2.62 13.77
C GLU A 447 -8.68 3.97 13.26
N PRO A 448 -8.75 4.21 11.92
CA PRO A 448 -8.22 5.45 11.33
C PRO A 448 -9.03 6.71 11.68
N GLU A 449 -10.36 6.58 11.84
CA GLU A 449 -11.21 7.69 12.27
C GLU A 449 -11.17 7.78 13.80
N LEU A 450 -10.31 8.66 14.28
CA LEU A 450 -10.05 8.83 15.72
C LEU A 450 -11.24 9.47 16.43
N PRO A 451 -11.59 9.02 17.64
CA PRO A 451 -12.74 9.55 18.39
C PRO A 451 -12.59 11.02 18.80
N GLU A 452 -11.34 11.54 18.81
CA GLU A 452 -11.02 12.94 19.11
C GLU A 452 -11.27 13.90 17.95
N LEU A 453 -11.58 13.39 16.75
CA LEU A 453 -11.91 14.18 15.58
C LEU A 453 -13.44 14.33 15.45
N THR A 454 -13.87 15.53 15.15
CA THR A 454 -15.26 15.75 14.71
C THR A 454 -15.49 15.10 13.35
N PRO A 455 -16.75 14.81 12.96
CA PRO A 455 -17.06 14.28 11.62
C PRO A 455 -16.57 15.18 10.47
N ALA A 456 -16.48 16.50 10.72
CA ALA A 456 -15.97 17.45 9.73
C ALA A 456 -14.43 17.37 9.58
N GLU A 457 -13.71 17.03 10.63
CA GLU A 457 -12.26 16.83 10.62
C GLU A 457 -11.91 15.41 10.14
N ALA A 458 -12.65 14.39 10.57
CA ALA A 458 -12.40 12.99 10.18
C ALA A 458 -12.43 12.76 8.65
N LYS A 459 -13.18 13.58 7.88
CA LYS A 459 -13.22 13.51 6.41
C LYS A 459 -11.85 13.77 5.76
N TYR A 460 -10.92 14.42 6.46
CA TYR A 460 -9.56 14.65 5.98
C TYR A 460 -8.65 13.41 6.14
N ILE A 461 -9.07 12.40 6.88
CA ILE A 461 -8.40 11.09 6.88
C ILE A 461 -8.78 10.38 5.58
N ILE A 462 -7.90 10.43 4.59
CA ILE A 462 -8.17 9.88 3.25
C ILE A 462 -7.85 8.38 3.15
N GLY A 463 -7.11 7.82 4.11
CA GLY A 463 -6.77 6.41 4.10
C GLY A 463 -5.69 5.97 5.07
N VAL A 464 -5.18 4.77 4.79
CA VAL A 464 -4.19 4.06 5.61
C VAL A 464 -3.08 3.49 4.74
N GLN A 465 -1.89 3.36 5.33
CA GLN A 465 -0.75 2.71 4.71
C GLN A 465 0.03 1.87 5.71
N ALA A 466 0.62 0.76 5.26
CA ALA A 466 1.67 0.06 5.98
C ALA A 466 3.01 0.16 5.26
N ASN A 467 4.09 0.04 6.01
CA ASN A 467 5.45 0.25 5.53
C ASN A 467 6.29 -0.99 5.72
N VAL A 468 7.11 -1.31 4.70
CA VAL A 468 8.11 -2.39 4.73
C VAL A 468 9.47 -1.74 4.53
N TRP A 469 10.10 -1.34 5.64
CA TRP A 469 11.48 -0.86 5.67
C TRP A 469 12.43 -2.06 5.56
N THR A 470 13.55 -1.89 4.86
CA THR A 470 14.35 -3.05 4.43
C THR A 470 15.77 -3.09 4.98
N GLU A 471 16.09 -2.35 6.05
CA GLU A 471 17.43 -2.40 6.69
C GLU A 471 17.84 -3.84 7.03
N TYR A 472 16.89 -4.66 7.50
CA TYR A 472 17.11 -6.05 7.89
C TYR A 472 16.47 -7.07 6.93
N ILE A 473 15.89 -6.61 5.83
CA ILE A 473 15.14 -7.45 4.88
C ILE A 473 15.86 -7.43 3.53
N SER A 474 16.77 -8.38 3.31
CA SER A 474 17.64 -8.42 2.14
C SER A 474 17.14 -9.30 0.98
N THR A 475 16.04 -10.04 1.17
CA THR A 475 15.49 -10.94 0.14
C THR A 475 13.99 -10.73 -0.01
N PHE A 476 13.47 -10.96 -1.21
CA PHE A 476 12.03 -10.82 -1.46
C PHE A 476 11.19 -11.83 -0.67
N SER A 477 11.69 -13.04 -0.47
CA SER A 477 11.05 -14.03 0.40
C SER A 477 10.92 -13.55 1.85
N HIS A 478 11.90 -12.77 2.34
CA HIS A 478 11.83 -12.15 3.66
C HIS A 478 10.82 -10.99 3.68
N ILE A 479 10.69 -10.20 2.59
CA ILE A 479 9.61 -9.22 2.44
C ILE A 479 8.25 -9.90 2.60
N GLU A 480 8.02 -10.99 1.88
CA GLU A 480 6.75 -11.72 1.96
C GLU A 480 6.47 -12.22 3.38
N TYR A 481 7.47 -12.80 4.05
CA TYR A 481 7.37 -13.24 5.44
C TYR A 481 6.96 -12.11 6.39
N MET A 482 7.61 -10.96 6.27
CA MET A 482 7.34 -9.82 7.15
C MET A 482 6.01 -9.13 6.83
N THR A 483 5.60 -9.15 5.57
CA THR A 483 4.38 -8.48 5.11
C THR A 483 3.12 -9.29 5.40
N TYR A 484 3.16 -10.62 5.19
CA TYR A 484 1.96 -11.46 5.29
C TYR A 484 1.93 -12.30 6.55
N PRO A 485 0.75 -12.44 7.21
CA PRO A 485 -0.57 -11.94 6.76
C PRO A 485 -0.94 -10.51 7.24
N ARG A 486 -0.05 -9.72 7.86
CA ARG A 486 -0.38 -8.41 8.45
C ARG A 486 -0.94 -7.41 7.42
N ALA A 487 -0.48 -7.46 6.17
CA ALA A 487 -1.04 -6.64 5.08
C ALA A 487 -2.52 -6.97 4.78
N LEU A 488 -3.01 -8.17 5.09
CA LEU A 488 -4.43 -8.50 4.98
C LEU A 488 -5.27 -7.74 6.02
N ALA A 489 -4.71 -7.54 7.21
CA ALA A 489 -5.35 -6.72 8.24
C ALA A 489 -5.42 -5.24 7.81
N LEU A 490 -4.34 -4.69 7.27
CA LEU A 490 -4.34 -3.36 6.66
C LEU A 490 -5.43 -3.23 5.58
N ALA A 491 -5.51 -4.21 4.67
CA ALA A 491 -6.50 -4.21 3.60
C ALA A 491 -7.93 -4.14 4.13
N GLU A 492 -8.24 -4.91 5.17
CA GLU A 492 -9.58 -4.89 5.79
C GLU A 492 -9.84 -3.59 6.58
N VAL A 493 -8.84 -3.04 7.27
CA VAL A 493 -8.94 -1.73 7.95
C VAL A 493 -9.23 -0.60 6.94
N GLY A 494 -8.57 -0.62 5.79
CA GLY A 494 -8.74 0.39 4.75
C GLY A 494 -10.03 0.25 3.93
N TRP A 495 -10.57 -0.96 3.85
CA TRP A 495 -11.73 -1.27 3.00
C TRP A 495 -13.04 -1.34 3.76
N SER A 496 -13.08 -2.12 4.87
CA SER A 496 -14.33 -2.46 5.55
C SER A 496 -14.76 -1.37 6.53
N THR A 497 -16.08 -1.22 6.71
CA THR A 497 -16.62 -0.28 7.68
C THR A 497 -16.29 -0.70 9.12
N LYS A 498 -16.19 0.26 10.02
CA LYS A 498 -15.90 0.04 11.45
C LYS A 498 -16.80 -1.03 12.09
N GLY A 499 -18.10 -0.99 11.78
CA GLY A 499 -19.09 -1.95 12.33
C GLY A 499 -18.93 -3.38 11.83
N ASN A 500 -18.15 -3.61 10.76
CA ASN A 500 -17.89 -4.94 10.20
C ASN A 500 -16.63 -5.61 10.76
N LYS A 501 -15.86 -4.92 11.61
CA LYS A 501 -14.62 -5.45 12.18
C LYS A 501 -14.93 -6.53 13.23
N ASP A 502 -14.36 -7.72 13.00
CA ASP A 502 -14.48 -8.89 13.88
C ASP A 502 -13.19 -9.72 13.71
N PHE A 503 -12.26 -9.61 14.66
CA PHE A 503 -10.96 -10.25 14.56
C PHE A 503 -11.03 -11.77 14.54
N PRO A 504 -11.80 -12.48 15.39
CA PRO A 504 -11.98 -13.92 15.30
C PRO A 504 -12.45 -14.38 13.92
N ALA A 505 -13.48 -13.75 13.36
CA ALA A 505 -13.97 -14.07 12.02
C ALA A 505 -12.95 -13.71 10.92
N PHE A 506 -12.19 -12.64 11.07
CA PHE A 506 -11.09 -12.29 10.18
C PHE A 506 -9.99 -13.35 10.21
N LEU A 507 -9.59 -13.80 11.39
CA LEU A 507 -8.57 -14.82 11.57
C LEU A 507 -8.95 -16.14 10.86
N GLU A 508 -10.21 -16.55 10.95
CA GLU A 508 -10.69 -17.75 10.22
C GLU A 508 -10.62 -17.56 8.70
N ARG A 509 -10.95 -16.38 8.18
CA ARG A 509 -10.76 -16.06 6.75
C ARG A 509 -9.27 -16.08 6.35
N VAL A 510 -8.38 -15.52 7.18
CA VAL A 510 -6.93 -15.58 6.94
C VAL A 510 -6.45 -17.02 6.82
N LYS A 511 -6.87 -17.90 7.73
CA LYS A 511 -6.51 -19.33 7.67
C LYS A 511 -6.96 -19.99 6.37
N GLN A 512 -8.13 -19.61 5.84
CA GLN A 512 -8.64 -20.12 4.55
C GLN A 512 -7.83 -19.60 3.35
N HIS A 513 -7.09 -18.49 3.47
CA HIS A 513 -6.20 -17.97 2.44
C HIS A 513 -4.83 -18.66 2.41
N LEU A 514 -4.41 -19.36 3.48
CA LEU A 514 -3.07 -19.97 3.52
C LEU A 514 -2.82 -20.97 2.38
N PRO A 515 -3.76 -21.88 2.03
CA PRO A 515 -3.56 -22.79 0.90
C PRO A 515 -3.39 -22.05 -0.45
N VAL A 516 -4.05 -20.88 -0.61
CA VAL A 516 -3.88 -20.06 -1.81
C VAL A 516 -2.48 -19.42 -1.84
N MET A 517 -2.00 -18.95 -0.69
CA MET A 517 -0.64 -18.42 -0.55
C MET A 517 0.40 -19.51 -0.84
N ASP A 518 0.22 -20.73 -0.30
CA ASP A 518 1.08 -21.88 -0.56
C ASP A 518 1.12 -22.21 -2.06
N THR A 519 -0.03 -22.26 -2.74
CA THR A 519 -0.13 -22.51 -4.18
C THR A 519 0.61 -21.42 -5.01
N ARG A 520 0.54 -20.17 -4.57
CA ARG A 520 1.24 -19.04 -5.19
C ARG A 520 2.71 -18.92 -4.75
N LYS A 521 3.19 -19.83 -3.89
CA LYS A 521 4.54 -19.81 -3.32
C LYS A 521 4.87 -18.48 -2.63
N ILE A 522 3.89 -17.88 -1.96
CA ILE A 522 4.09 -16.68 -1.13
C ILE A 522 4.57 -17.15 0.23
N ASN A 523 5.74 -16.67 0.63
CA ASN A 523 6.22 -16.90 1.99
C ASN A 523 5.43 -16.02 2.97
N TYR A 524 5.01 -16.57 4.10
CA TYR A 524 4.25 -15.83 5.11
C TYR A 524 4.58 -16.34 6.51
N SER A 525 4.48 -15.46 7.50
CA SER A 525 4.66 -15.85 8.89
C SER A 525 3.49 -16.71 9.38
N LYS A 526 3.81 -17.76 10.13
CA LYS A 526 2.85 -18.61 10.84
C LYS A 526 2.73 -18.26 12.33
N THR A 527 3.41 -17.23 12.77
CA THR A 527 3.49 -16.82 14.18
C THR A 527 2.12 -16.50 14.76
N PHE A 528 1.24 -15.90 13.94
CA PHE A 528 -0.13 -15.57 14.34
C PHE A 528 -1.01 -16.79 14.71
N LEU A 529 -0.65 -18.00 14.27
CA LEU A 529 -1.37 -19.23 14.64
C LEU A 529 -1.12 -19.64 16.10
N LYS A 530 -0.14 -19.03 16.76
CA LYS A 530 0.23 -19.28 18.16
C LYS A 530 -0.22 -18.17 19.10
N GLN A 531 -0.80 -17.10 18.55
CA GLN A 531 -1.36 -15.96 19.26
C GLN A 531 -2.88 -16.10 19.39
#